data_636549c3261028dd2f8e94031df74a4e
#
_entry.id   636549c3261028dd2f8e94031df74a4e
#
_cell.length_a   1.000
_cell.length_b   1.000
_cell.length_c   1.000
_cell.angle_alpha   90.00
_cell.angle_beta   90.00
_cell.angle_gamma   90.00
#
_symmetry.space_group_name_H-M   'P 1'
#
loop_
_entity.id
_entity.type
_entity.pdbx_description
1 polymer ?
#
loop_
_entity_poly.entity_id
_entity_poly.type
_entity_poly.pdbx_seq_one_letter_code
_entity_poly.pdbx_strand_id
1 'polypeptide(L)'
;MALTSAMEDYLEAVLMMQKRHGYVRCVDVAEHLGVKKPSVSRAVKELSKSGHLVKNADGTLSLTELGLQFAEQIYEKHQFFTRQLIEAGVPQDIAAQDACKLEHVISETSYKKLREAAWPSSREVMPSDE
;
A
#
# COMPACT_ATOMS: atom_id res chain seq x y z
N MET A 1 -9.98 5.95 13.94
CA MET A 1 -8.91 6.92 13.73
C MET A 1 -8.28 6.74 12.36
N ALA A 2 -8.17 7.84 11.64
CA ALA A 2 -7.62 7.77 10.30
C ALA A 2 -6.11 7.63 10.36
N LEU A 3 -5.56 6.81 9.48
CA LEU A 3 -4.12 6.66 9.37
C LEU A 3 -3.54 7.82 8.56
N THR A 4 -2.31 8.21 8.90
CA THR A 4 -1.61 9.20 8.09
C THR A 4 -1.10 8.55 6.82
N SER A 5 -0.75 9.39 5.84
CA SER A 5 -0.17 8.88 4.60
C SER A 5 1.09 8.05 4.87
N ALA A 6 1.91 8.51 5.80
CA ALA A 6 3.12 7.78 6.15
C ALA A 6 2.80 6.40 6.71
N MET A 7 1.79 6.31 7.56
CA MET A 7 1.41 5.02 8.14
C MET A 7 0.84 4.09 7.07
N GLU A 8 0.10 4.64 6.12
CA GLU A 8 -0.39 3.85 5.00
C GLU A 8 0.76 3.31 4.18
N ASP A 9 1.79 4.13 3.96
CA ASP A 9 2.99 3.66 3.25
C ASP A 9 3.67 2.51 3.98
N TYR A 10 3.73 2.57 5.30
CA TYR A 10 4.34 1.49 6.07
C TYR A 10 3.55 0.19 5.92
N LEU A 11 2.23 0.27 5.99
CA LEU A 11 1.40 -0.92 5.82
C LEU A 11 1.54 -1.50 4.43
N GLU A 12 1.55 -0.66 3.42
CA GLU A 12 1.71 -1.11 2.05
C GLU A 12 3.08 -1.76 1.85
N ALA A 13 4.13 -1.16 2.43
CA ALA A 13 5.48 -1.70 2.33
C ALA A 13 5.55 -3.10 2.95
N VAL A 14 4.94 -3.28 4.12
CA VAL A 14 4.93 -4.58 4.76
C VAL A 14 4.25 -5.61 3.87
N LEU A 15 3.10 -5.25 3.30
CA LEU A 15 2.38 -6.16 2.41
C LEU A 15 3.22 -6.53 1.20
N MET A 16 3.82 -5.55 0.54
CA MET A 16 4.62 -5.80 -0.65
C MET A 16 5.82 -6.67 -0.36
N MET A 17 6.48 -6.44 0.77
CA MET A 17 7.65 -7.22 1.12
C MET A 17 7.29 -8.64 1.54
N GLN A 18 6.14 -8.82 2.18
CA GLN A 18 5.66 -10.16 2.48
C GLN A 18 5.41 -10.95 1.20
N LYS A 19 4.84 -10.30 0.21
CA LYS A 19 4.58 -10.95 -1.08
C LYS A 19 5.87 -11.37 -1.78
N ARG A 20 6.94 -10.58 -1.60
CA ARG A 20 8.22 -10.85 -2.27
C ARG A 20 9.09 -11.84 -1.51
N HIS A 21 9.14 -11.73 -0.20
CA HIS A 21 10.13 -12.46 0.60
C HIS A 21 9.52 -13.42 1.61
N GLY A 22 8.22 -13.31 1.87
CA GLY A 22 7.57 -14.17 2.84
C GLY A 22 7.70 -13.71 4.28
N TYR A 23 8.65 -12.84 4.57
CA TYR A 23 8.81 -12.27 5.90
C TYR A 23 9.35 -10.85 5.77
N VAL A 24 9.14 -10.04 6.82
CA VAL A 24 9.51 -8.63 6.80
C VAL A 24 10.05 -8.24 8.16
N ARG A 25 11.17 -7.51 8.17
CA ARG A 25 11.72 -6.94 9.38
C ARG A 25 11.79 -5.43 9.24
N CYS A 26 11.97 -4.73 10.37
CA CYS A 26 12.04 -3.28 10.32
C CYS A 26 13.11 -2.77 9.38
N VAL A 27 14.26 -3.45 9.32
CA VAL A 27 15.33 -3.02 8.42
C VAL A 27 14.91 -3.10 6.96
N ASP A 28 14.09 -4.09 6.63
CA ASP A 28 13.60 -4.24 5.25
C ASP A 28 12.68 -3.07 4.87
N VAL A 29 11.80 -2.70 5.80
CA VAL A 29 10.90 -1.57 5.56
C VAL A 29 11.69 -0.29 5.41
N ALA A 30 12.69 -0.09 6.27
CA ALA A 30 13.52 1.11 6.23
C ALA A 30 14.20 1.25 4.86
N GLU A 31 14.76 0.15 4.37
CA GLU A 31 15.43 0.17 3.07
C GLU A 31 14.44 0.42 1.94
N HIS A 32 13.30 -0.24 1.99
CA HIS A 32 12.29 -0.12 0.94
C HIS A 32 11.78 1.31 0.83
N LEU A 33 11.52 1.95 1.95
CA LEU A 33 10.94 3.30 1.96
C LEU A 33 12.00 4.40 1.97
N GLY A 34 13.27 4.05 2.16
CA GLY A 34 14.32 5.04 2.20
C GLY A 34 14.27 5.90 3.45
N VAL A 35 13.84 5.33 4.56
CA VAL A 35 13.74 6.06 5.84
C VAL A 35 14.66 5.41 6.86
N LYS A 36 14.87 6.10 7.98
CA LYS A 36 15.77 5.62 9.01
C LYS A 36 15.05 4.66 9.96
N LYS A 37 15.80 3.74 10.56
CA LYS A 37 15.24 2.74 11.44
C LYS A 37 14.40 3.31 12.57
N PRO A 38 14.81 4.39 13.26
CA PRO A 38 13.96 4.94 14.31
C PRO A 38 12.56 5.34 13.84
N SER A 39 12.47 5.82 12.60
CA SER A 39 11.15 6.17 12.04
C SER A 39 10.29 4.93 11.87
N VAL A 40 10.90 3.84 11.40
CA VAL A 40 10.17 2.58 11.23
C VAL A 40 9.73 2.05 12.59
N SER A 41 10.64 2.06 13.57
CA SER A 41 10.31 1.57 14.91
C SER A 41 9.13 2.32 15.52
N ARG A 42 9.12 3.65 15.33
CA ARG A 42 8.02 4.46 15.85
C ARG A 42 6.71 4.13 15.14
N ALA A 43 6.75 3.99 13.81
CA ALA A 43 5.57 3.66 13.05
C ALA A 43 5.04 2.29 13.42
N VAL A 44 5.92 1.31 13.60
CA VAL A 44 5.53 -0.04 14.01
C VAL A 44 4.84 0.01 15.35
N LYS A 45 5.37 0.80 16.28
CA LYS A 45 4.76 0.93 17.59
C LYS A 45 3.36 1.51 17.50
N GLU A 46 3.19 2.56 16.70
CA GLU A 46 1.89 3.18 16.52
C GLU A 46 0.90 2.23 15.85
N LEU A 47 1.35 1.55 14.82
CA LEU A 47 0.49 0.62 14.10
C LEU A 47 0.15 -0.61 14.92
N SER A 48 1.04 -1.00 15.83
CA SER A 48 0.74 -2.08 16.77
C SER A 48 -0.34 -1.64 17.75
N LYS A 49 -0.25 -0.41 18.25
CA LYS A 49 -1.26 0.11 19.16
C LYS A 49 -2.63 0.22 18.48
N SER A 50 -2.65 0.59 17.23
CA SER A 50 -3.91 0.74 16.49
C SER A 50 -4.49 -0.57 16.01
N GLY A 51 -3.74 -1.67 16.20
CA GLY A 51 -4.25 -2.99 15.83
C GLY A 51 -4.04 -3.38 14.38
N HIS A 52 -3.17 -2.67 13.66
CA HIS A 52 -2.93 -2.95 12.24
C HIS A 52 -1.73 -3.87 12.02
N LEU A 53 -0.85 -3.95 12.98
CA LEU A 53 0.43 -4.63 12.79
C LEU A 53 0.82 -5.34 14.09
N VAL A 54 1.60 -6.40 13.96
CA VAL A 54 2.16 -7.12 15.10
C VAL A 54 3.66 -7.29 14.86
N LYS A 55 4.45 -7.00 15.89
CA LYS A 55 5.86 -7.34 15.85
C LYS A 55 6.05 -8.63 16.62
N ASN A 56 6.47 -9.66 15.91
CA ASN A 56 6.61 -10.99 16.49
C ASN A 56 7.86 -11.10 17.35
N ALA A 57 7.93 -12.13 18.17
CA ALA A 57 9.05 -12.32 19.08
C ALA A 57 10.39 -12.41 18.35
N ASP A 58 10.38 -12.93 17.13
CA ASP A 58 11.61 -13.07 16.35
C ASP A 58 11.97 -11.79 15.59
N GLY A 59 11.22 -10.71 15.78
CA GLY A 59 11.49 -9.43 15.14
C GLY A 59 10.83 -9.23 13.80
N THR A 60 10.12 -10.23 13.29
CA THR A 60 9.39 -10.07 12.04
C THR A 60 8.10 -9.32 12.26
N LEU A 61 7.60 -8.70 11.20
CA LEU A 61 6.36 -7.94 11.22
C LEU A 61 5.27 -8.71 10.51
N SER A 62 4.07 -8.69 11.08
CA SER A 62 2.91 -9.32 10.46
C SER A 62 1.76 -8.34 10.46
N LEU A 63 1.00 -8.34 9.37
CA LEU A 63 -0.23 -7.57 9.30
C LEU A 63 -1.32 -8.33 10.03
N THR A 64 -2.10 -7.60 10.81
CA THR A 64 -3.32 -8.18 11.37
C THR A 64 -4.34 -8.23 10.24
N GLU A 65 -5.50 -8.84 10.52
CA GLU A 65 -6.57 -8.85 9.53
C GLU A 65 -6.96 -7.43 9.15
N LEU A 66 -7.06 -6.55 10.14
CA LEU A 66 -7.37 -5.15 9.88
C LEU A 66 -6.29 -4.48 9.04
N GLY A 67 -5.02 -4.70 9.40
CA GLY A 67 -3.91 -4.12 8.65
C GLY A 67 -3.86 -4.62 7.23
N LEU A 68 -4.14 -5.91 7.03
CA LEU A 68 -4.15 -6.48 5.69
C LEU A 68 -5.23 -5.85 4.82
N GLN A 69 -6.43 -5.65 5.38
CA GLN A 69 -7.50 -5.00 4.63
C GLN A 69 -7.10 -3.60 4.19
N PHE A 70 -6.51 -2.82 5.09
CA PHE A 70 -6.05 -1.49 4.74
C PHE A 70 -4.94 -1.53 3.69
N ALA A 71 -3.97 -2.41 3.89
CA ALA A 71 -2.83 -2.49 2.97
C ALA A 71 -3.28 -2.91 1.58
N GLU A 72 -4.23 -3.83 1.50
CA GLU A 72 -4.72 -4.30 0.20
C GLU A 72 -5.49 -3.21 -0.53
N GLN A 73 -6.27 -2.41 0.20
CA GLN A 73 -7.00 -1.31 -0.42
C GLN A 73 -6.03 -0.26 -0.98
N ILE A 74 -4.99 0.04 -0.24
CA ILE A 74 -3.99 1.01 -0.68
C ILE A 74 -3.25 0.46 -1.90
N TYR A 75 -2.88 -0.81 -1.84
CA TYR A 75 -2.16 -1.44 -2.93
C TYR A 75 -3.01 -1.49 -4.21
N GLU A 76 -4.29 -1.76 -4.06
CA GLU A 76 -5.20 -1.78 -5.21
C GLU A 76 -5.26 -0.41 -5.88
N LYS A 77 -5.35 0.66 -5.09
CA LYS A 77 -5.34 2.02 -5.64
C LYS A 77 -4.02 2.31 -6.34
N HIS A 78 -2.93 1.87 -5.74
CA HIS A 78 -1.61 2.07 -6.33
C HIS A 78 -1.55 1.42 -7.71
N GLN A 79 -2.00 0.18 -7.82
CA GLN A 79 -1.97 -0.53 -9.09
C GLN A 79 -2.90 0.10 -10.11
N PHE A 80 -4.07 0.54 -9.67
CA PHE A 80 -5.01 1.19 -10.57
C PHE A 80 -4.41 2.45 -11.19
N PHE A 81 -3.89 3.34 -10.36
CA PHE A 81 -3.36 4.60 -10.87
C PHE A 81 -2.08 4.40 -11.68
N THR A 82 -1.24 3.47 -11.25
CA THR A 82 -0.03 3.16 -12.02
C THR A 82 -0.41 2.71 -13.42
N ARG A 83 -1.37 1.80 -13.52
CA ARG A 83 -1.80 1.29 -14.82
C ARG A 83 -2.44 2.38 -15.67
N GLN A 84 -3.30 3.21 -15.07
CA GLN A 84 -3.95 4.29 -15.79
C GLN A 84 -2.92 5.25 -16.39
N LEU A 85 -1.90 5.58 -15.62
CA LEU A 85 -0.88 6.51 -16.08
C LEU A 85 -0.03 5.89 -17.17
N ILE A 86 0.33 4.63 -17.04
CA ILE A 86 1.11 3.94 -18.06
C ILE A 86 0.33 3.86 -19.36
N GLU A 87 -0.96 3.55 -19.29
CA GLU A 87 -1.80 3.48 -20.47
C GLU A 87 -1.94 4.84 -21.15
N ALA A 88 -1.84 5.91 -20.36
CA ALA A 88 -1.88 7.27 -20.91
C ALA A 88 -0.54 7.70 -21.50
N GLY A 89 0.49 6.87 -21.37
CA GLY A 89 1.79 7.18 -21.93
C GLY A 89 2.85 7.63 -20.95
N VAL A 90 2.55 7.60 -19.66
CA VAL A 90 3.50 8.02 -18.64
C VAL A 90 4.54 6.91 -18.42
N PRO A 91 5.84 7.24 -18.37
CA PRO A 91 6.86 6.23 -18.09
C PRO A 91 6.61 5.52 -16.77
N GLN A 92 6.98 4.25 -16.69
CA GLN A 92 6.65 3.40 -15.57
C GLN A 92 7.12 3.95 -14.22
N ASP A 93 8.35 4.46 -14.17
CA ASP A 93 8.89 4.97 -12.90
C ASP A 93 8.13 6.20 -12.42
N ILE A 94 7.78 7.10 -13.34
CA ILE A 94 7.00 8.29 -12.98
C ILE A 94 5.58 7.88 -12.60
N ALA A 95 5.00 6.95 -13.33
CA ALA A 95 3.65 6.49 -13.05
C ALA A 95 3.56 5.91 -11.63
N ALA A 96 4.54 5.10 -11.25
CA ALA A 96 4.55 4.50 -9.92
C ALA A 96 4.69 5.55 -8.81
N GLN A 97 5.55 6.54 -9.04
CA GLN A 97 5.75 7.61 -8.07
C GLN A 97 4.49 8.43 -7.88
N ASP A 98 3.84 8.80 -8.99
CA ASP A 98 2.63 9.60 -8.93
C ASP A 98 1.48 8.81 -8.32
N ALA A 99 1.37 7.53 -8.66
CA ALA A 99 0.34 6.68 -8.10
C ALA A 99 0.47 6.59 -6.59
N CYS A 100 1.69 6.53 -6.08
CA CYS A 100 1.92 6.47 -4.65
C CYS A 100 1.37 7.72 -3.95
N LYS A 101 1.43 8.87 -4.60
CA LYS A 101 0.87 10.09 -4.04
C LYS A 101 -0.64 10.13 -4.17
N LEU A 102 -1.15 9.75 -5.33
CA LEU A 102 -2.58 9.80 -5.60
C LEU A 102 -3.38 8.89 -4.68
N GLU A 103 -2.81 7.74 -4.33
CA GLU A 103 -3.54 6.76 -3.52
C GLU A 103 -3.90 7.28 -2.14
N HIS A 104 -3.18 8.28 -1.65
CA HIS A 104 -3.42 8.82 -0.30
C HIS A 104 -4.36 10.01 -0.27
N VAL A 105 -4.62 10.64 -1.40
CA VAL A 105 -5.37 11.89 -1.41
C VAL A 105 -6.76 11.75 -2.01
N ILE A 106 -7.05 10.66 -2.68
CA ILE A 106 -8.34 10.50 -3.34
C ILE A 106 -9.34 9.85 -2.40
N SER A 107 -10.59 10.32 -2.46
CA SER A 107 -11.65 9.73 -1.66
C SER A 107 -12.04 8.38 -2.21
N GLU A 108 -12.64 7.58 -1.35
CA GLU A 108 -13.13 6.26 -1.77
C GLU A 108 -14.21 6.40 -2.85
N THR A 109 -15.07 7.40 -2.71
CA THR A 109 -16.12 7.64 -3.69
C THR A 109 -15.54 7.95 -5.07
N SER A 110 -14.57 8.87 -5.12
CA SER A 110 -13.95 9.23 -6.39
C SER A 110 -13.21 8.05 -7.00
N TYR A 111 -12.50 7.30 -6.16
CA TYR A 111 -11.77 6.13 -6.64
C TYR A 111 -12.71 5.11 -7.27
N LYS A 112 -13.81 4.80 -6.60
CA LYS A 112 -14.77 3.84 -7.13
C LYS A 112 -15.35 4.28 -8.46
N LYS A 113 -15.66 5.57 -8.57
CA LYS A 113 -16.21 6.09 -9.83
C LYS A 113 -15.21 6.04 -10.97
N LEU A 114 -13.96 6.37 -10.68
CA LEU A 114 -12.92 6.27 -11.69
C LEU A 114 -12.71 4.83 -12.13
N ARG A 115 -12.73 3.93 -11.18
CA ARG A 115 -12.56 2.51 -11.46
C ARG A 115 -13.68 1.98 -12.32
N GLU A 116 -14.92 2.35 -12.01
CA GLU A 116 -16.07 1.94 -12.80
C GLU A 116 -16.01 2.50 -14.22
N ALA A 117 -15.55 3.73 -14.35
CA ALA A 117 -15.43 4.35 -15.67
C ALA A 117 -14.36 3.67 -16.50
N ALA A 118 -13.27 3.26 -15.87
CA ALA A 118 -12.18 2.59 -16.58
C ALA A 118 -12.54 1.14 -16.90
N TRP A 119 -13.21 0.47 -15.98
CA TRP A 119 -13.62 -0.92 -16.16
C TRP A 119 -15.09 -1.05 -15.81
N PRO A 120 -15.97 -0.81 -16.80
CA PRO A 120 -17.41 -0.89 -16.53
C PRO A 120 -17.81 -2.25 -16.00
N SER A 121 -18.84 -2.27 -15.17
CA SER A 121 -19.28 -3.49 -14.52
C SER A 121 -19.66 -4.59 -15.50
N SER A 122 -20.04 -4.21 -16.70
CA SER A 122 -20.39 -5.20 -17.71
C SER A 122 -19.19 -6.06 -18.10
N ARG A 123 -17.99 -5.66 -17.73
CA ARG A 123 -16.78 -6.43 -17.99
C ARG A 123 -16.45 -7.38 -16.88
N GLU A 124 -17.17 -7.31 -15.83
CA GLU A 124 -17.07 -8.22 -14.74
C GLU A 124 -15.88 -8.07 -13.86
N VAL A 125 -14.69 -8.11 -14.36
CA VAL A 125 -13.51 -8.08 -13.51
C VAL A 125 -12.52 -7.09 -14.02
N MET A 126 -11.76 -6.51 -13.10
CA MET A 126 -10.61 -5.73 -13.46
C MET A 126 -9.58 -6.64 -14.11
N PRO A 127 -8.81 -6.10 -15.05
CA PRO A 127 -7.69 -6.86 -15.57
C PRO A 127 -6.84 -7.35 -14.43
N SER A 128 -6.38 -8.55 -14.57
CA SER A 128 -5.66 -9.20 -13.51
C SER A 128 -4.39 -8.47 -13.16
N ASP A 129 -4.02 -8.57 -11.89
CA ASP A 129 -2.85 -7.91 -11.37
C ASP A 129 -1.63 -8.77 -11.38
N GLU A 130 -1.75 -9.97 -11.88
CA GLU A 130 -0.65 -10.88 -11.75
C GLU A 130 0.63 -10.39 -12.24
#